data_2185503ff9b16a184b2e98948cb6690f
#
_entry.id   2185503ff9b16a184b2e98948cb6690f
#
_cell.length_a   1.000
_cell.length_b   1.000
_cell.length_c   1.000
_cell.angle_alpha   90.00
_cell.angle_beta   90.00
_cell.angle_gamma   90.00
#
_symmetry.space_group_name_H-M   'P 1'
#
loop_
_entity.id
_entity.type
_entity.pdbx_description
1 polymer ?
#
loop_
_entity_poly.entity_id
_entity_poly.type
_entity_poly.pdbx_seq_one_letter_code
_entity_poly.pdbx_strand_id
1 'polypeptide(L)'
;YAKSEPTKAFDFCFDDGILRQYFEFDKQYNDFMDGKADEFLTNVMANCLREDEEGTSAYKKIETVPMSLLVQLGSVVDFNVPMLETVFEKIGQPFTYDQFKDRLERAKYWLEQCSPENVNRLRPYRNWEVYEALSEEEKKEIALLHDYIKKGGYSLDELNQELYAIPKQVMGDLEDAKELKKIQGQFFKNVYRLLIDKEKGPRLYLFLYAIEPDKYVNLLDFSTPMTE
;
A
#
# COMPACT_ATOMS: atom_id res chain seq x y z
N TYR A 1 -16.19 -14.50 -14.13
CA TYR A 1 -16.08 -15.98 -14.23
C TYR A 1 -17.31 -16.58 -14.94
N ALA A 2 -18.52 -16.35 -14.43
CA ALA A 2 -19.76 -16.90 -15.05
C ALA A 2 -19.94 -16.53 -16.54
N LYS A 3 -19.40 -15.41 -17.00
CA LYS A 3 -19.46 -14.96 -18.40
C LYS A 3 -18.51 -15.72 -19.30
N SER A 4 -17.32 -16.09 -18.81
CA SER A 4 -16.28 -16.76 -19.61
C SER A 4 -16.41 -18.29 -19.59
N GLU A 5 -16.72 -18.86 -18.45
CA GLU A 5 -16.78 -20.30 -18.25
C GLU A 5 -17.93 -20.68 -17.27
N PRO A 6 -19.20 -20.61 -17.68
CA PRO A 6 -20.35 -20.75 -16.78
C PRO A 6 -20.48 -22.14 -16.15
N THR A 7 -19.83 -23.16 -16.71
CA THR A 7 -19.88 -24.56 -16.21
C THR A 7 -18.67 -24.94 -15.40
N LYS A 8 -17.67 -24.07 -15.28
CA LYS A 8 -16.46 -24.36 -14.52
C LYS A 8 -16.67 -24.06 -13.04
N ALA A 9 -16.43 -25.05 -12.20
CA ALA A 9 -16.32 -24.83 -10.78
C ALA A 9 -15.09 -23.96 -10.48
N PHE A 10 -15.20 -23.06 -9.52
CA PHE A 10 -14.06 -22.29 -9.02
C PHE A 10 -14.06 -22.35 -7.49
N ASP A 11 -12.86 -22.39 -6.94
CA ASP A 11 -12.67 -22.32 -5.50
C ASP A 11 -12.63 -20.85 -5.06
N PHE A 12 -13.38 -20.53 -4.01
CA PHE A 12 -13.36 -19.23 -3.39
C PHE A 12 -12.39 -19.28 -2.21
N CYS A 13 -11.20 -18.70 -2.41
CA CYS A 13 -10.16 -18.65 -1.38
C CYS A 13 -10.13 -17.28 -0.71
N PHE A 14 -9.89 -17.27 0.61
CA PHE A 14 -9.69 -16.03 1.38
C PHE A 14 -8.22 -15.53 1.30
N ASP A 15 -7.66 -15.59 0.11
CA ASP A 15 -6.32 -15.11 -0.25
C ASP A 15 -6.36 -13.68 -0.84
N ASP A 16 -5.28 -13.25 -1.47
CA ASP A 16 -5.19 -11.94 -2.14
C ASP A 16 -6.27 -11.71 -3.22
N GLY A 17 -6.94 -12.77 -3.67
CA GLY A 17 -8.07 -12.69 -4.59
C GLY A 17 -9.24 -11.88 -4.02
N ILE A 18 -9.42 -11.87 -2.70
CA ILE A 18 -10.43 -11.03 -2.03
C ILE A 18 -10.19 -9.55 -2.26
N LEU A 19 -8.94 -9.10 -2.16
CA LEU A 19 -8.58 -7.68 -2.39
C LEU A 19 -8.89 -7.26 -3.82
N ARG A 20 -8.65 -8.17 -4.79
CA ARG A 20 -9.01 -7.95 -6.19
C ARG A 20 -10.51 -7.83 -6.37
N GLN A 21 -11.31 -8.65 -5.70
CA GLN A 21 -12.77 -8.59 -5.78
C GLN A 21 -13.33 -7.28 -5.25
N TYR A 22 -12.80 -6.76 -4.14
CA TYR A 22 -13.17 -5.43 -3.67
C TYR A 22 -12.86 -4.34 -4.71
N PHE A 23 -11.67 -4.39 -5.30
CA PHE A 23 -11.27 -3.44 -6.33
C PHE A 23 -12.15 -3.51 -7.59
N GLU A 24 -12.41 -4.74 -8.08
CA GLU A 24 -13.23 -4.97 -9.26
C GLU A 24 -14.70 -4.55 -9.00
N PHE A 25 -15.22 -4.86 -7.82
CA PHE A 25 -16.57 -4.42 -7.44
C PHE A 25 -16.67 -2.89 -7.38
N ASP A 26 -15.76 -2.22 -6.68
CA ASP A 26 -15.74 -0.77 -6.57
C ASP A 26 -15.69 -0.10 -7.94
N LYS A 27 -14.83 -0.62 -8.82
CA LYS A 27 -14.70 -0.12 -10.19
C LYS A 27 -15.99 -0.33 -10.98
N GLN A 28 -16.50 -1.56 -11.01
CA GLN A 28 -17.69 -1.90 -11.79
C GLN A 28 -18.95 -1.15 -11.31
N TYR A 29 -19.10 -1.03 -10.00
CA TYR A 29 -20.18 -0.27 -9.39
C TYR A 29 -20.10 1.23 -9.75
N ASN A 30 -18.91 1.81 -9.63
CA ASN A 30 -18.72 3.22 -9.98
C ASN A 30 -18.86 3.47 -11.48
N ASP A 31 -18.43 2.55 -12.34
CA ASP A 31 -18.65 2.61 -13.78
C ASP A 31 -20.15 2.54 -14.12
N PHE A 32 -20.93 1.72 -13.41
CA PHE A 32 -22.39 1.69 -13.52
C PHE A 32 -23.02 3.03 -13.10
N MET A 33 -22.64 3.58 -11.96
CA MET A 33 -23.13 4.85 -11.45
C MET A 33 -22.77 6.04 -12.35
N ASP A 34 -21.63 5.96 -13.05
CA ASP A 34 -21.17 6.98 -14.01
C ASP A 34 -21.76 6.78 -15.43
N GLY A 35 -22.58 5.74 -15.64
CA GLY A 35 -23.13 5.42 -16.96
C GLY A 35 -22.10 4.90 -17.97
N LYS A 36 -20.94 4.40 -17.48
CA LYS A 36 -19.84 3.86 -18.28
C LYS A 36 -19.87 2.34 -18.40
N ALA A 37 -20.78 1.67 -17.69
CA ALA A 37 -20.93 0.22 -17.71
C ALA A 37 -21.44 -0.27 -19.07
N ASP A 38 -20.95 -1.43 -19.52
CA ASP A 38 -21.50 -2.09 -20.69
C ASP A 38 -22.93 -2.61 -20.41
N GLU A 39 -23.65 -3.05 -21.46
CA GLU A 39 -25.02 -3.52 -21.35
C GLU A 39 -25.14 -4.70 -20.37
N PHE A 40 -24.16 -5.63 -20.36
CA PHE A 40 -24.18 -6.78 -19.46
C PHE A 40 -24.05 -6.33 -18.00
N LEU A 41 -23.09 -5.48 -17.70
CA LEU A 41 -22.87 -4.98 -16.33
C LEU A 41 -24.06 -4.13 -15.87
N THR A 42 -24.62 -3.29 -16.76
CA THR A 42 -25.81 -2.50 -16.48
C THR A 42 -26.99 -3.39 -16.08
N ASN A 43 -27.24 -4.46 -16.82
CA ASN A 43 -28.32 -5.40 -16.50
C ASN A 43 -28.06 -6.15 -15.20
N VAL A 44 -26.80 -6.57 -14.92
CA VAL A 44 -26.46 -7.24 -13.66
C VAL A 44 -26.69 -6.31 -12.48
N MET A 45 -26.15 -5.08 -12.54
CA MET A 45 -26.29 -4.11 -11.45
C MET A 45 -27.75 -3.70 -11.21
N ALA A 46 -28.52 -3.44 -12.26
CA ALA A 46 -29.94 -3.11 -12.15
C ALA A 46 -30.78 -4.21 -11.49
N ASN A 47 -30.38 -5.49 -11.69
CA ASN A 47 -31.07 -6.61 -11.04
C ASN A 47 -30.57 -6.93 -9.62
N CYS A 48 -29.35 -6.53 -9.28
CA CYS A 48 -28.76 -6.77 -7.96
C CYS A 48 -29.03 -5.63 -6.97
N LEU A 49 -29.16 -4.40 -7.46
CA LEU A 49 -29.42 -3.23 -6.64
C LEU A 49 -30.94 -3.16 -6.38
N ARG A 50 -31.30 -3.16 -5.11
CA ARG A 50 -32.71 -3.00 -4.71
C ARG A 50 -33.06 -1.52 -4.63
N GLU A 51 -34.25 -1.19 -5.11
CA GLU A 51 -34.85 0.10 -4.78
C GLU A 51 -35.31 0.08 -3.32
N ASP A 52 -35.25 1.22 -2.64
CA ASP A 52 -35.86 1.37 -1.34
C ASP A 52 -37.41 1.31 -1.47
N GLU A 53 -38.10 1.16 -0.34
CA GLU A 53 -39.56 1.04 -0.29
C GLU A 53 -40.30 2.29 -0.87
N GLU A 54 -39.57 3.40 -1.05
CA GLU A 54 -40.07 4.66 -1.58
C GLU A 54 -39.80 4.79 -3.10
N GLY A 55 -39.19 3.80 -3.73
CA GLY A 55 -38.87 3.82 -5.18
C GLY A 55 -37.78 4.82 -5.55
N THR A 56 -37.10 5.40 -4.58
CA THR A 56 -35.96 6.28 -4.77
C THR A 56 -34.68 5.45 -4.80
N SER A 57 -33.94 5.50 -5.89
CA SER A 57 -32.59 4.90 -5.95
C SER A 57 -31.70 5.61 -4.95
N ALA A 58 -31.57 5.02 -3.75
CA ALA A 58 -30.67 5.48 -2.70
C ALA A 58 -29.20 5.17 -2.99
N TYR A 59 -28.91 4.58 -4.14
CA TYR A 59 -27.56 4.18 -4.51
C TYR A 59 -26.70 5.39 -4.81
N LYS A 60 -25.62 5.51 -4.05
CA LYS A 60 -24.61 6.54 -4.24
C LYS A 60 -23.31 5.89 -4.71
N LYS A 61 -22.53 6.65 -5.45
CA LYS A 61 -21.17 6.25 -5.80
C LYS A 61 -20.39 5.83 -4.56
N ILE A 62 -19.59 4.78 -4.68
CA ILE A 62 -18.73 4.34 -3.59
C ILE A 62 -17.61 5.37 -3.39
N GLU A 63 -17.68 6.09 -2.29
CA GLU A 63 -16.68 7.05 -1.83
C GLU A 63 -16.12 6.54 -0.51
N THR A 64 -15.17 5.61 -0.59
CA THR A 64 -14.52 5.00 0.56
C THR A 64 -13.10 4.62 0.25
N VAL A 65 -12.32 4.34 1.28
CA VAL A 65 -10.93 3.91 1.15
C VAL A 65 -10.86 2.56 0.44
N PRO A 66 -10.01 2.40 -0.60
CA PRO A 66 -9.76 1.11 -1.21
C PRO A 66 -9.31 0.07 -0.18
N MET A 67 -9.86 -1.15 -0.24
CA MET A 67 -9.52 -2.25 0.69
C MET A 67 -8.02 -2.51 0.70
N SER A 68 -7.37 -2.49 -0.47
CA SER A 68 -5.93 -2.69 -0.60
C SER A 68 -5.10 -1.65 0.16
N LEU A 69 -5.57 -0.39 0.22
CA LEU A 69 -4.89 0.68 0.95
C LEU A 69 -5.02 0.47 2.46
N LEU A 70 -6.21 0.06 2.94
CA LEU A 70 -6.42 -0.28 4.36
C LEU A 70 -5.55 -1.46 4.79
N VAL A 71 -5.46 -2.50 3.96
CA VAL A 71 -4.59 -3.66 4.22
C VAL A 71 -3.11 -3.25 4.25
N GLN A 72 -2.68 -2.40 3.32
CA GLN A 72 -1.28 -1.98 3.23
C GLN A 72 -0.85 -1.08 4.39
N LEU A 73 -1.68 -0.12 4.77
CA LEU A 73 -1.33 0.91 5.75
C LEU A 73 -1.92 0.64 7.15
N GLY A 74 -3.04 -0.07 7.22
CA GLY A 74 -3.73 -0.31 8.49
C GLY A 74 -2.84 -0.95 9.54
N SER A 75 -2.17 -2.03 9.20
CA SER A 75 -1.30 -2.75 10.13
C SER A 75 -0.03 -1.97 10.53
N VAL A 76 0.43 -1.06 9.67
CA VAL A 76 1.61 -0.21 9.95
C VAL A 76 1.34 0.77 11.08
N VAL A 77 0.11 1.29 11.14
CA VAL A 77 -0.34 2.23 12.20
C VAL A 77 -1.18 1.53 13.25
N ASP A 78 -1.08 0.20 13.35
CA ASP A 78 -1.83 -0.65 14.30
C ASP A 78 -3.34 -0.40 14.27
N PHE A 79 -3.90 -0.17 13.09
CA PHE A 79 -5.32 0.14 12.84
C PHE A 79 -5.85 1.34 13.65
N ASN A 80 -4.96 2.24 14.06
CA ASN A 80 -5.33 3.44 14.80
C ASN A 80 -6.08 4.42 13.90
N VAL A 81 -7.37 4.65 14.19
CA VAL A 81 -8.27 5.47 13.36
C VAL A 81 -7.78 6.90 13.17
N PRO A 82 -7.43 7.68 14.23
CA PRO A 82 -6.91 9.03 14.06
C PRO A 82 -5.65 9.09 13.19
N MET A 83 -4.77 8.08 13.30
CA MET A 83 -3.58 8.01 12.46
C MET A 83 -3.93 7.71 11.00
N LEU A 84 -4.90 6.82 10.75
CA LEU A 84 -5.38 6.53 9.40
C LEU A 84 -6.00 7.75 8.74
N GLU A 85 -6.85 8.49 9.45
CA GLU A 85 -7.44 9.74 8.94
C GLU A 85 -6.35 10.76 8.57
N THR A 86 -5.35 10.93 9.44
CA THR A 86 -4.18 11.78 9.16
C THR A 86 -3.41 11.31 7.92
N VAL A 87 -3.20 9.99 7.79
CA VAL A 87 -2.53 9.39 6.62
C VAL A 87 -3.31 9.69 5.35
N PHE A 88 -4.64 9.48 5.35
CA PHE A 88 -5.47 9.72 4.18
C PHE A 88 -5.51 11.20 3.79
N GLU A 89 -5.52 12.10 4.76
CA GLU A 89 -5.40 13.53 4.52
C GLU A 89 -4.05 13.88 3.87
N LYS A 90 -2.93 13.37 4.41
CA LYS A 90 -1.58 13.58 3.86
C LYS A 90 -1.44 13.12 2.42
N ILE A 91 -2.07 12.02 2.04
CA ILE A 91 -2.01 11.51 0.66
C ILE A 91 -3.06 12.12 -0.27
N GLY A 92 -3.76 13.17 0.17
CA GLY A 92 -4.76 13.90 -0.62
C GLY A 92 -6.07 13.14 -0.85
N GLN A 93 -6.37 12.17 -0.03
CA GLN A 93 -7.61 11.38 -0.05
C GLN A 93 -8.27 11.41 1.33
N PRO A 94 -8.79 12.56 1.78
CA PRO A 94 -9.37 12.69 3.11
C PRO A 94 -10.64 11.85 3.23
N PHE A 95 -10.63 10.88 4.12
CA PHE A 95 -11.78 10.05 4.48
C PHE A 95 -12.00 10.12 5.99
N THR A 96 -13.26 10.23 6.40
CA THR A 96 -13.64 10.12 7.80
C THR A 96 -13.86 8.66 8.18
N TYR A 97 -13.73 8.33 9.46
CA TYR A 97 -13.92 6.97 9.96
C TYR A 97 -15.23 6.33 9.49
N ASP A 98 -16.34 7.09 9.49
CA ASP A 98 -17.65 6.59 9.07
C ASP A 98 -17.66 6.10 7.61
N GLN A 99 -16.79 6.62 6.76
CA GLN A 99 -16.69 6.21 5.34
C GLN A 99 -15.92 4.91 5.15
N PHE A 100 -15.09 4.48 6.11
CA PHE A 100 -14.25 3.29 5.95
C PHE A 100 -14.31 2.28 7.10
N LYS A 101 -15.07 2.54 8.16
CA LYS A 101 -15.12 1.67 9.36
C LYS A 101 -15.38 0.19 9.05
N ASP A 102 -16.39 -0.11 8.23
CA ASP A 102 -16.75 -1.48 7.89
C ASP A 102 -15.65 -2.20 7.11
N ARG A 103 -14.93 -1.46 6.24
CA ARG A 103 -13.78 -1.99 5.51
C ARG A 103 -12.57 -2.14 6.39
N LEU A 104 -12.36 -1.24 7.34
CA LEU A 104 -11.26 -1.32 8.30
C LEU A 104 -11.37 -2.58 9.16
N GLU A 105 -12.56 -2.86 9.69
CA GLU A 105 -12.81 -4.08 10.47
C GLU A 105 -12.56 -5.34 9.64
N ARG A 106 -13.01 -5.37 8.40
CA ARG A 106 -12.79 -6.51 7.48
C ARG A 106 -11.32 -6.64 7.08
N ALA A 107 -10.63 -5.53 6.82
CA ALA A 107 -9.20 -5.52 6.50
C ALA A 107 -8.38 -6.05 7.69
N LYS A 108 -8.70 -5.60 8.90
CA LYS A 108 -8.07 -6.09 10.13
C LYS A 108 -8.30 -7.58 10.32
N TYR A 109 -9.57 -8.02 10.24
CA TYR A 109 -9.91 -9.44 10.36
C TYR A 109 -9.17 -10.30 9.33
N TRP A 110 -9.17 -9.87 8.07
CA TRP A 110 -8.49 -10.60 7.00
C TRP A 110 -6.99 -10.73 7.25
N LEU A 111 -6.32 -9.64 7.65
CA LEU A 111 -4.90 -9.66 7.99
C LEU A 111 -4.59 -10.57 9.19
N GLU A 112 -5.41 -10.52 10.24
CA GLU A 112 -5.14 -11.27 11.47
C GLU A 112 -5.48 -12.75 11.35
N GLN A 113 -6.52 -13.10 10.60
CA GLN A 113 -7.07 -14.46 10.56
C GLN A 113 -6.76 -15.23 9.27
N CYS A 114 -6.64 -14.53 8.14
CA CYS A 114 -6.51 -15.17 6.84
C CYS A 114 -5.14 -14.98 6.20
N SER A 115 -4.44 -13.90 6.53
CA SER A 115 -3.17 -13.56 5.89
C SER A 115 -2.20 -12.82 6.83
N PRO A 116 -1.83 -13.42 7.97
CA PRO A 116 -0.96 -12.79 8.96
C PRO A 116 0.44 -12.44 8.43
N GLU A 117 0.88 -13.14 7.38
CA GLU A 117 2.14 -12.85 6.68
C GLU A 117 2.13 -11.48 5.98
N ASN A 118 0.95 -10.92 5.68
CA ASN A 118 0.80 -9.59 5.06
C ASN A 118 0.73 -8.44 6.08
N VAL A 119 0.73 -8.74 7.39
CA VAL A 119 0.80 -7.71 8.44
C VAL A 119 2.14 -6.99 8.37
N ASN A 120 2.12 -5.67 8.18
CA ASN A 120 3.33 -4.84 8.14
C ASN A 120 3.53 -4.15 9.49
N ARG A 121 4.65 -4.39 10.13
CA ARG A 121 5.03 -3.74 11.40
C ARG A 121 6.46 -3.25 11.31
N LEU A 122 6.71 -2.03 11.77
CA LEU A 122 8.08 -1.54 11.91
C LEU A 122 8.84 -2.43 12.89
N ARG A 123 10.09 -2.68 12.57
CA ARG A 123 11.01 -3.35 13.50
C ARG A 123 11.22 -2.46 14.72
N PRO A 124 11.40 -3.07 15.89
CA PRO A 124 11.74 -2.30 17.10
C PRO A 124 13.19 -1.84 17.11
N TYR A 125 14.08 -2.51 16.35
CA TYR A 125 15.50 -2.24 16.29
C TYR A 125 16.04 -2.32 14.87
N ARG A 126 17.22 -1.70 14.65
CA ARG A 126 17.96 -1.75 13.38
C ARG A 126 18.26 -3.21 12.98
N ASN A 127 18.15 -3.49 11.70
CA ASN A 127 18.50 -4.81 11.15
C ASN A 127 19.95 -4.84 10.69
N TRP A 128 20.87 -4.96 11.65
CA TRP A 128 22.31 -5.01 11.40
C TRP A 128 22.71 -6.18 10.51
N GLU A 129 22.12 -7.36 10.72
CA GLU A 129 22.39 -8.55 9.92
C GLU A 129 22.14 -8.27 8.42
N VAL A 130 21.00 -7.67 8.10
CA VAL A 130 20.69 -7.29 6.71
C VAL A 130 21.61 -6.19 6.23
N TYR A 131 21.88 -5.16 7.05
CA TYR A 131 22.72 -4.03 6.65
C TYR A 131 24.17 -4.44 6.37
N GLU A 132 24.77 -5.28 7.19
CA GLU A 132 26.14 -5.78 7.01
C GLU A 132 26.29 -6.62 5.74
N ALA A 133 25.23 -7.31 5.32
CA ALA A 133 25.20 -8.09 4.08
C ALA A 133 25.04 -7.26 2.81
N LEU A 134 24.72 -5.93 2.92
CA LEU A 134 24.62 -5.05 1.78
C LEU A 134 25.98 -4.72 1.17
N SER A 135 26.01 -4.49 -0.14
CA SER A 135 27.18 -3.93 -0.81
C SER A 135 27.44 -2.48 -0.36
N GLU A 136 28.63 -1.95 -0.67
CA GLU A 136 28.97 -0.56 -0.34
C GLU A 136 28.08 0.45 -1.10
N GLU A 137 27.65 0.11 -2.31
CA GLU A 137 26.68 0.90 -3.09
C GLU A 137 25.31 0.89 -2.43
N GLU A 138 24.81 -0.28 -2.04
CA GLU A 138 23.52 -0.42 -1.35
C GLU A 138 23.52 0.30 0.00
N LYS A 139 24.63 0.25 0.75
CA LYS A 139 24.79 1.04 2.00
C LYS A 139 24.73 2.53 1.76
N LYS A 140 25.33 3.03 0.67
CA LYS A 140 25.23 4.45 0.26
C LYS A 140 23.80 4.83 -0.07
N GLU A 141 23.04 3.96 -0.76
CA GLU A 141 21.63 4.19 -1.05
C GLU A 141 20.81 4.37 0.24
N ILE A 142 21.05 3.51 1.24
CA ILE A 142 20.37 3.61 2.55
C ILE A 142 20.76 4.89 3.29
N ALA A 143 22.03 5.29 3.25
CA ALA A 143 22.49 6.54 3.86
C ALA A 143 21.83 7.77 3.20
N LEU A 144 21.75 7.80 1.87
CA LEU A 144 21.08 8.88 1.12
C LEU A 144 19.58 8.95 1.48
N LEU A 145 18.91 7.81 1.57
CA LEU A 145 17.51 7.76 2.00
C LEU A 145 17.34 8.29 3.42
N HIS A 146 18.18 7.84 4.36
CA HIS A 146 18.17 8.33 5.74
C HIS A 146 18.31 9.85 5.80
N ASP A 147 19.30 10.41 5.11
CA ASP A 147 19.55 11.85 5.11
C ASP A 147 18.42 12.65 4.48
N TYR A 148 17.83 12.12 3.40
CA TYR A 148 16.67 12.73 2.76
C TYR A 148 15.45 12.77 3.69
N ILE A 149 15.13 11.65 4.32
CA ILE A 149 14.02 11.57 5.28
C ILE A 149 14.26 12.49 6.47
N LYS A 150 15.47 12.48 7.02
CA LYS A 150 15.85 13.30 8.17
C LYS A 150 15.77 14.80 7.89
N LYS A 151 16.08 15.21 6.67
CA LYS A 151 15.96 16.61 6.23
C LYS A 151 14.50 17.08 6.27
N GLY A 152 13.53 16.21 5.95
CA GLY A 152 12.11 16.54 5.92
C GLY A 152 11.73 17.58 4.87
N GLY A 153 10.49 18.10 4.95
CA GLY A 153 10.00 19.19 4.12
C GLY A 153 9.66 18.80 2.68
N TYR A 154 9.53 17.52 2.37
CA TYR A 154 9.19 17.01 1.05
C TYR A 154 7.68 16.69 0.95
N SER A 155 7.14 16.81 -0.24
CA SER A 155 5.82 16.33 -0.62
C SER A 155 5.84 14.83 -0.93
N LEU A 156 4.66 14.23 -1.07
CA LEU A 156 4.50 12.83 -1.48
C LEU A 156 5.17 12.55 -2.83
N ASP A 157 4.99 13.45 -3.80
CA ASP A 157 5.54 13.30 -5.14
C ASP A 157 7.06 13.45 -5.15
N GLU A 158 7.61 14.39 -4.39
CA GLU A 158 9.06 14.56 -4.23
C GLU A 158 9.70 13.32 -3.58
N LEU A 159 9.08 12.77 -2.53
CA LEU A 159 9.56 11.53 -1.93
C LEU A 159 9.54 10.37 -2.94
N ASN A 160 8.45 10.24 -3.71
CA ASN A 160 8.36 9.21 -4.73
C ASN A 160 9.45 9.35 -5.80
N GLN A 161 9.72 10.57 -6.27
CA GLN A 161 10.78 10.85 -7.24
C GLN A 161 12.17 10.52 -6.66
N GLU A 162 12.44 10.94 -5.42
CA GLU A 162 13.73 10.71 -4.78
C GLU A 162 14.02 9.21 -4.57
N LEU A 163 13.02 8.41 -4.18
CA LEU A 163 13.17 6.96 -4.06
C LEU A 163 13.62 6.28 -5.37
N TYR A 164 13.21 6.78 -6.52
CA TYR A 164 13.69 6.29 -7.82
C TYR A 164 15.01 6.94 -8.25
N ALA A 165 15.35 8.11 -7.71
CA ALA A 165 16.58 8.83 -8.03
C ALA A 165 17.80 8.31 -7.26
N ILE A 166 17.64 7.92 -5.99
CA ILE A 166 18.74 7.44 -5.12
C ILE A 166 19.60 6.36 -5.79
N PRO A 167 19.04 5.26 -6.35
CA PRO A 167 19.88 4.26 -7.03
C PRO A 167 20.64 4.79 -8.23
N LYS A 168 20.07 5.77 -8.96
CA LYS A 168 20.76 6.41 -10.08
C LYS A 168 21.92 7.30 -9.62
N GLN A 169 21.75 7.99 -8.48
CA GLN A 169 22.81 8.84 -7.90
C GLN A 169 24.02 8.01 -7.49
N VAL A 170 23.80 6.80 -6.99
CA VAL A 170 24.89 5.91 -6.55
C VAL A 170 25.56 5.18 -7.71
N MET A 171 24.77 4.67 -8.64
CA MET A 171 25.27 3.81 -9.74
C MET A 171 25.71 4.61 -10.96
N GLY A 172 25.36 5.90 -11.05
CA GLY A 172 25.60 6.72 -12.24
C GLY A 172 24.62 6.46 -13.39
N ASP A 173 24.92 7.01 -14.56
CA ASP A 173 24.08 6.88 -15.75
C ASP A 173 24.13 5.46 -16.30
N LEU A 174 23.07 4.71 -16.04
CA LEU A 174 22.85 3.38 -16.62
C LEU A 174 22.07 3.53 -17.93
N GLU A 175 22.65 3.10 -19.03
CA GLU A 175 21.99 3.11 -20.37
C GLU A 175 20.88 2.05 -20.48
N ASP A 176 20.99 0.94 -19.72
CA ASP A 176 20.01 -0.14 -19.76
C ASP A 176 18.87 0.09 -18.75
N ALA A 177 17.68 0.41 -19.28
CA ALA A 177 16.46 0.58 -18.49
C ALA A 177 16.04 -0.67 -17.70
N LYS A 178 16.43 -1.88 -18.13
CA LYS A 178 16.11 -3.12 -17.40
C LYS A 178 17.01 -3.27 -16.18
N GLU A 179 18.29 -2.95 -16.34
CA GLU A 179 19.25 -2.98 -15.24
C GLU A 179 18.88 -1.94 -14.17
N LEU A 180 18.52 -0.73 -14.58
CA LEU A 180 18.05 0.30 -13.67
C LEU A 180 16.82 -0.17 -12.86
N LYS A 181 15.82 -0.77 -13.51
CA LYS A 181 14.64 -1.31 -12.79
C LYS A 181 15.02 -2.41 -11.80
N LYS A 182 16.00 -3.24 -12.11
CA LYS A 182 16.50 -4.29 -11.21
C LYS A 182 17.13 -3.68 -9.97
N ILE A 183 17.98 -2.67 -10.14
CA ILE A 183 18.65 -1.97 -9.03
C ILE A 183 17.64 -1.24 -8.15
N GLN A 184 16.71 -0.51 -8.75
CA GLN A 184 15.62 0.14 -8.01
C GLN A 184 14.77 -0.87 -7.23
N GLY A 185 14.47 -2.02 -7.83
CA GLY A 185 13.76 -3.10 -7.15
C GLY A 185 14.53 -3.68 -5.96
N GLN A 186 15.85 -3.81 -6.10
CA GLN A 186 16.73 -4.28 -5.02
C GLN A 186 16.81 -3.25 -3.88
N PHE A 187 16.94 -1.97 -4.20
CA PHE A 187 16.90 -0.89 -3.21
C PHE A 187 15.60 -0.92 -2.41
N PHE A 188 14.43 -1.02 -3.05
CA PHE A 188 13.14 -1.10 -2.35
C PHE A 188 13.06 -2.34 -1.45
N LYS A 189 13.54 -3.50 -1.94
CA LYS A 189 13.62 -4.72 -1.15
C LYS A 189 14.49 -4.54 0.09
N ASN A 190 15.65 -3.90 -0.04
CA ASN A 190 16.55 -3.64 1.07
C ASN A 190 15.88 -2.72 2.12
N VAL A 191 15.19 -1.67 1.69
CA VAL A 191 14.45 -0.78 2.60
C VAL A 191 13.36 -1.55 3.36
N TYR A 192 12.58 -2.41 2.70
CA TYR A 192 11.57 -3.24 3.39
C TYR A 192 12.21 -4.21 4.39
N ARG A 193 13.33 -4.86 4.04
CA ARG A 193 14.04 -5.76 4.96
C ARG A 193 14.57 -5.03 6.19
N LEU A 194 15.02 -3.81 6.02
CA LEU A 194 15.53 -2.98 7.11
C LEU A 194 14.39 -2.48 8.02
N LEU A 195 13.24 -2.11 7.47
CA LEU A 195 12.15 -1.48 8.21
C LEU A 195 11.12 -2.48 8.77
N ILE A 196 10.75 -3.51 8.00
CA ILE A 196 9.64 -4.42 8.32
C ILE A 196 9.98 -5.90 8.21
N ASP A 197 11.24 -6.23 7.96
CA ASP A 197 11.76 -7.61 7.83
C ASP A 197 11.10 -8.41 6.71
N LYS A 198 10.76 -7.77 5.61
CA LYS A 198 10.11 -8.37 4.44
C LYS A 198 10.82 -7.96 3.14
N GLU A 199 10.59 -8.73 2.09
CA GLU A 199 11.09 -8.39 0.74
C GLU A 199 10.11 -7.52 -0.06
N LYS A 200 8.86 -7.43 0.40
CA LYS A 200 7.77 -6.69 -0.23
C LYS A 200 6.90 -6.05 0.85
N GLY A 201 6.25 -4.95 0.51
CA GLY A 201 5.40 -4.22 1.41
C GLY A 201 4.44 -3.28 0.67
N PRO A 202 3.82 -2.33 1.38
CA PRO A 202 3.04 -1.25 0.78
C PRO A 202 3.86 -0.48 -0.25
N ARG A 203 3.22 0.32 -1.10
CA ARG A 203 3.98 1.24 -1.95
C ARG A 203 4.92 2.07 -1.10
N LEU A 204 6.23 1.97 -1.33
CA LEU A 204 7.25 2.47 -0.41
C LEU A 204 7.09 3.96 -0.09
N TYR A 205 6.82 4.79 -1.09
CA TYR A 205 6.60 6.22 -0.87
C TYR A 205 5.37 6.51 -0.01
N LEU A 206 4.27 5.75 -0.17
CA LEU A 206 3.09 5.87 0.69
C LEU A 206 3.40 5.42 2.12
N PHE A 207 4.10 4.31 2.26
CA PHE A 207 4.50 3.77 3.55
C PHE A 207 5.37 4.76 4.34
N LEU A 208 6.40 5.31 3.72
CA LEU A 208 7.30 6.26 4.37
C LEU A 208 6.63 7.61 4.65
N TYR A 209 5.75 8.07 3.76
CA TYR A 209 5.05 9.34 3.94
C TYR A 209 3.94 9.28 4.99
N ALA A 210 3.26 8.11 5.09
CA ALA A 210 2.18 7.87 6.02
C ALA A 210 2.62 7.88 7.49
N ILE A 211 3.83 7.35 7.74
CA ILE A 211 4.35 7.20 9.11
C ILE A 211 5.14 8.44 9.48
N GLU A 212 5.04 8.86 10.74
CA GLU A 212 5.89 9.93 11.25
C GLU A 212 7.36 9.52 11.15
N PRO A 213 8.24 10.34 10.55
CA PRO A 213 9.65 10.01 10.33
C PRO A 213 10.38 9.56 11.59
N ASP A 214 10.08 10.16 12.72
CA ASP A 214 10.70 9.85 14.02
C ASP A 214 10.53 8.38 14.45
N LYS A 215 9.50 7.69 13.91
CA LYS A 215 9.24 6.29 14.23
C LYS A 215 10.15 5.31 13.49
N TYR A 216 10.73 5.73 12.34
CA TYR A 216 11.49 4.80 11.51
C TYR A 216 12.84 5.34 11.01
N VAL A 217 13.09 6.65 11.04
CA VAL A 217 14.35 7.22 10.55
C VAL A 217 15.56 6.60 11.25
N ASN A 218 15.45 6.37 12.54
CA ASN A 218 16.52 5.74 13.32
C ASN A 218 16.80 4.27 12.92
N LEU A 219 15.83 3.60 12.28
CA LEU A 219 16.02 2.23 11.77
C LEU A 219 16.87 2.20 10.49
N LEU A 220 17.04 3.34 9.84
CA LEU A 220 17.89 3.54 8.66
C LEU A 220 19.23 4.20 9.01
N ASP A 221 19.46 4.61 10.26
CA ASP A 221 20.71 5.22 10.72
C ASP A 221 21.71 4.15 11.17
N PHE A 222 22.66 3.81 10.32
CA PHE A 222 23.76 2.89 10.61
C PHE A 222 25.10 3.60 10.81
N SER A 223 25.09 4.92 10.99
CA SER A 223 26.30 5.71 11.26
C SER A 223 26.87 5.48 12.66
N THR A 224 26.02 5.06 13.59
CA THR A 224 26.44 4.75 14.97
C THR A 224 26.41 3.24 15.19
N PRO A 225 27.46 2.63 15.80
CA PRO A 225 27.49 1.22 16.14
C PRO A 225 26.30 0.81 17.01
N MET A 226 25.98 -0.50 17.02
CA MET A 226 25.06 -1.06 18.01
C MET A 226 25.59 -0.72 19.41
N THR A 227 24.84 0.08 20.16
CA THR A 227 25.01 0.10 21.62
C THR A 227 24.33 -1.15 22.14
N GLU A 228 25.12 -2.04 22.76
CA GLU A 228 24.62 -3.24 23.44
C GLU A 228 23.54 -2.92 24.48
#